data_477d3f7c041d2f6601394f910f347f68
#
_entry.id   477d3f7c041d2f6601394f910f347f68
#
_cell.length_a   1.000
_cell.length_b   1.000
_cell.length_c   1.000
_cell.angle_alpha   90.00
_cell.angle_beta   90.00
_cell.angle_gamma   90.00
#
_symmetry.space_group_name_H-M   'P 1'
#
loop_
_entity.id
_entity.type
_entity.pdbx_description
1 polymer ?
#
loop_
_entity_poly.entity_id
_entity_poly.type
_entity_poly.pdbx_seq_one_letter_code
_entity_poly.pdbx_strand_id
1 'polypeptide(L)'
;AQESRGLGDVYKRQVDMSPYRDFFLHHSKLDIDRVAGAGNMDEFMTALKGNEFYAPLQSVYENGNGLLFDYGMALDLYYFNQIWSVRKKLFKGNDLDEITKAYGEKFDMLNLQFILRSKRYYKMEPAAIYAQLIPVNYKLKKEEITALVEATSKEEGEQIFSRTWYGRKYQQLNLISMEELYNSLLRTVLEKEARKDPY
;
A
#
# COMPACT_ATOMS: atom_id res chain seq x y z
N ALA A 1 -18.06 -28.53 -32.55
CA ALA A 1 -19.01 -27.42 -32.25
C ALA A 1 -19.47 -27.40 -30.76
N GLN A 2 -18.70 -27.99 -29.85
CA GLN A 2 -19.10 -28.11 -28.43
C GLN A 2 -18.07 -27.52 -27.46
N GLU A 3 -16.92 -27.03 -27.94
CA GLU A 3 -15.85 -26.47 -27.07
C GLU A 3 -15.84 -24.96 -26.93
N SER A 4 -16.69 -24.22 -27.64
CA SER A 4 -16.73 -22.76 -27.55
C SER A 4 -17.72 -22.20 -26.52
N ARG A 5 -18.44 -23.04 -25.78
CA ARG A 5 -19.43 -22.59 -24.76
C ARG A 5 -18.86 -22.41 -23.35
N GLY A 6 -17.65 -22.92 -23.07
CA GLY A 6 -17.06 -22.91 -21.73
C GLY A 6 -16.23 -21.65 -21.38
N LEU A 7 -15.69 -20.97 -22.35
CA LEU A 7 -14.80 -19.80 -22.11
C LEU A 7 -15.54 -18.47 -22.00
N GLY A 8 -16.78 -18.38 -22.49
CA GLY A 8 -17.60 -17.15 -22.40
C GLY A 8 -18.22 -16.90 -21.04
N ASP A 9 -18.38 -17.93 -20.22
CA ASP A 9 -19.09 -17.81 -18.91
C ASP A 9 -18.15 -17.49 -17.74
N VAL A 10 -16.84 -17.68 -17.90
CA VAL A 10 -15.86 -17.39 -16.84
C VAL A 10 -15.60 -15.88 -16.73
N TYR A 11 -15.80 -15.12 -17.81
CA TYR A 11 -15.58 -13.66 -17.88
C TYR A 11 -16.82 -12.82 -17.53
N LYS A 12 -17.97 -13.42 -17.26
CA LYS A 12 -19.22 -12.70 -16.93
C LYS A 12 -19.63 -12.72 -15.47
N ARG A 13 -18.78 -13.10 -14.55
CA ARG A 13 -19.05 -12.85 -13.12
C ARG A 13 -18.67 -11.41 -12.81
N GLN A 14 -19.54 -10.47 -13.19
CA GLN A 14 -19.52 -9.15 -12.61
C GLN A 14 -19.66 -9.33 -11.08
N VAL A 15 -18.74 -8.76 -10.34
CA VAL A 15 -18.85 -8.71 -8.87
C VAL A 15 -20.09 -7.86 -8.58
N ASP A 16 -21.06 -8.42 -7.88
CA ASP A 16 -22.22 -7.64 -7.44
C ASP A 16 -21.80 -6.63 -6.38
N MET A 17 -21.73 -5.36 -6.80
CA MET A 17 -21.37 -4.22 -5.94
C MET A 17 -22.59 -3.52 -5.35
N SER A 18 -23.80 -4.00 -5.65
CA SER A 18 -25.05 -3.36 -5.19
C SER A 18 -25.15 -3.18 -3.66
N PRO A 19 -24.62 -4.11 -2.81
CA PRO A 19 -24.63 -3.91 -1.36
C PRO A 19 -23.80 -2.72 -0.87
N TYR A 20 -22.85 -2.26 -1.69
CA TYR A 20 -21.93 -1.17 -1.33
C TYR A 20 -22.28 0.16 -2.01
N ARG A 21 -23.35 0.21 -2.83
CA ARG A 21 -23.74 1.39 -3.62
C ARG A 21 -23.89 2.62 -2.75
N ASP A 22 -24.70 2.56 -1.71
CA ASP A 22 -24.98 3.69 -0.84
C ASP A 22 -23.74 4.18 -0.11
N PHE A 23 -22.86 3.26 0.30
CA PHE A 23 -21.58 3.59 0.90
C PHE A 23 -20.70 4.41 -0.05
N PHE A 24 -20.51 3.95 -1.28
CA PHE A 24 -19.66 4.65 -2.25
C PHE A 24 -20.24 5.98 -2.69
N LEU A 25 -21.55 6.08 -2.91
CA LEU A 25 -22.21 7.35 -3.24
C LEU A 25 -22.09 8.38 -2.11
N HIS A 26 -22.24 7.94 -0.86
CA HIS A 26 -22.17 8.83 0.30
C HIS A 26 -20.75 9.30 0.60
N HIS A 27 -19.78 8.40 0.58
CA HIS A 27 -18.42 8.69 1.05
C HIS A 27 -17.46 9.17 -0.02
N SER A 28 -17.59 8.72 -1.27
CA SER A 28 -16.66 9.06 -2.35
C SER A 28 -17.31 9.70 -3.57
N LYS A 29 -18.64 9.85 -3.57
CA LYS A 29 -19.42 10.30 -4.75
C LYS A 29 -19.12 9.46 -6.01
N LEU A 30 -18.79 8.19 -5.81
CA LEU A 30 -18.46 7.25 -6.88
C LEU A 30 -19.72 6.50 -7.28
N ASP A 31 -20.06 6.56 -8.57
CA ASP A 31 -21.08 5.68 -9.16
C ASP A 31 -20.48 4.31 -9.41
N ILE A 32 -20.62 3.44 -8.40
CA ILE A 32 -20.03 2.11 -8.41
C ILE A 32 -20.64 1.20 -9.50
N ASP A 33 -21.91 1.40 -9.87
CA ASP A 33 -22.56 0.62 -10.92
C ASP A 33 -21.95 0.94 -12.28
N ARG A 34 -21.69 2.22 -12.53
CA ARG A 34 -21.04 2.67 -13.75
C ARG A 34 -19.59 2.16 -13.85
N VAL A 35 -18.88 2.15 -12.73
CA VAL A 35 -17.51 1.60 -12.66
C VAL A 35 -17.51 0.10 -12.85
N ALA A 36 -18.38 -0.63 -12.15
CA ALA A 36 -18.48 -2.09 -12.23
C ALA A 36 -19.03 -2.57 -13.60
N GLY A 37 -19.82 -1.73 -14.29
CA GLY A 37 -20.37 -2.01 -15.61
C GLY A 37 -19.41 -1.72 -16.77
N ALA A 38 -18.23 -1.13 -16.51
CA ALA A 38 -17.25 -0.84 -17.55
C ALA A 38 -16.74 -2.12 -18.23
N GLY A 39 -16.86 -2.19 -19.55
CA GLY A 39 -16.45 -3.34 -20.34
C GLY A 39 -14.97 -3.31 -20.76
N ASN A 40 -14.31 -2.16 -20.59
CA ASN A 40 -12.92 -1.94 -20.94
C ASN A 40 -12.32 -0.79 -20.10
N MET A 41 -11.01 -0.57 -20.24
CA MET A 41 -10.29 0.44 -19.46
C MET A 41 -10.71 1.88 -19.80
N ASP A 42 -11.06 2.16 -21.05
CA ASP A 42 -11.51 3.49 -21.49
C ASP A 42 -12.85 3.87 -20.83
N GLU A 43 -13.77 2.92 -20.76
CA GLU A 43 -15.05 3.09 -20.07
C GLU A 43 -14.85 3.23 -18.56
N PHE A 44 -13.95 2.43 -17.98
CA PHE A 44 -13.58 2.50 -16.57
C PHE A 44 -13.01 3.89 -16.22
N MET A 45 -12.02 4.38 -16.96
CA MET A 45 -11.45 5.71 -16.75
C MET A 45 -12.47 6.83 -16.98
N THR A 46 -13.37 6.65 -17.98
CA THR A 46 -14.46 7.60 -18.22
C THR A 46 -15.47 7.63 -17.07
N ALA A 47 -15.77 6.49 -16.45
CA ALA A 47 -16.61 6.41 -15.26
C ALA A 47 -16.02 7.13 -14.04
N LEU A 48 -14.68 7.19 -13.94
CA LEU A 48 -13.97 7.85 -12.86
C LEU A 48 -13.78 9.36 -13.07
N LYS A 49 -14.07 9.93 -14.23
CA LYS A 49 -13.88 11.37 -14.49
C LYS A 49 -14.63 12.23 -13.47
N GLY A 50 -13.88 13.15 -12.86
CA GLY A 50 -14.43 14.03 -11.80
C GLY A 50 -14.43 13.41 -10.40
N ASN A 51 -13.99 12.17 -10.25
CA ASN A 51 -13.79 11.52 -8.97
C ASN A 51 -12.31 11.59 -8.56
N GLU A 52 -12.04 11.52 -7.26
CA GLU A 52 -10.69 11.58 -6.69
C GLU A 52 -9.76 10.45 -7.16
N PHE A 53 -10.32 9.30 -7.54
CA PHE A 53 -9.57 8.15 -8.03
C PHE A 53 -9.09 8.29 -9.47
N TYR A 54 -9.59 9.27 -10.24
CA TYR A 54 -9.19 9.49 -11.64
C TYR A 54 -7.72 9.90 -11.76
N ALA A 55 -7.31 10.93 -11.00
CA ALA A 55 -5.97 11.51 -11.12
C ALA A 55 -4.84 10.51 -10.81
N PRO A 56 -4.88 9.68 -9.75
CA PRO A 56 -3.84 8.70 -9.50
C PRO A 56 -3.72 7.62 -10.59
N LEU A 57 -4.80 7.31 -11.31
CA LEU A 57 -4.79 6.29 -12.35
C LEU A 57 -4.44 6.84 -13.74
N GLN A 58 -4.55 8.15 -13.94
CA GLN A 58 -4.38 8.78 -15.24
C GLN A 58 -3.00 8.51 -15.85
N SER A 59 -1.93 8.59 -15.05
CA SER A 59 -0.56 8.36 -15.56
C SER A 59 -0.35 6.92 -16.02
N VAL A 60 -0.93 5.94 -15.33
CA VAL A 60 -0.86 4.53 -15.71
C VAL A 60 -1.64 4.30 -17.01
N TYR A 61 -2.81 4.91 -17.12
CA TYR A 61 -3.67 4.82 -18.29
C TYR A 61 -3.03 5.46 -19.53
N GLU A 62 -2.48 6.67 -19.41
CA GLU A 62 -1.86 7.40 -20.52
C GLU A 62 -0.57 6.74 -21.04
N ASN A 63 0.15 6.00 -20.20
CA ASN A 63 1.31 5.22 -20.61
C ASN A 63 0.95 4.01 -21.49
N GLY A 64 -0.33 3.61 -21.55
CA GLY A 64 -0.88 2.62 -22.49
C GLY A 64 -0.45 1.16 -22.29
N ASN A 65 0.49 0.89 -21.39
CA ASN A 65 1.05 -0.45 -21.14
C ASN A 65 0.79 -0.94 -19.70
N GLY A 66 -0.08 -0.25 -18.96
CA GLY A 66 -0.37 -0.57 -17.57
C GLY A 66 -1.11 -1.90 -17.41
N LEU A 67 -0.55 -2.80 -16.61
CA LEU A 67 -1.23 -4.01 -16.17
C LEU A 67 -2.20 -3.66 -15.04
N LEU A 68 -3.17 -4.52 -14.77
CA LEU A 68 -4.12 -4.36 -13.66
C LEU A 68 -3.37 -4.13 -12.31
N PHE A 69 -2.21 -4.75 -12.16
CA PHE A 69 -1.32 -4.55 -11.03
C PHE A 69 -0.87 -3.09 -10.87
N ASP A 70 -0.53 -2.41 -11.96
CA ASP A 70 -0.05 -1.01 -11.93
C ASP A 70 -1.15 -0.05 -11.48
N TYR A 71 -2.40 -0.30 -11.90
CA TYR A 71 -3.57 0.45 -11.42
C TYR A 71 -3.82 0.21 -9.92
N GLY A 72 -3.70 -1.04 -9.46
CA GLY A 72 -3.79 -1.37 -8.04
C GLY A 72 -2.72 -0.64 -7.22
N MET A 73 -1.46 -0.68 -7.65
CA MET A 73 -0.36 0.04 -7.01
C MET A 73 -0.58 1.54 -6.95
N ALA A 74 -1.08 2.16 -8.03
CA ALA A 74 -1.36 3.60 -8.06
C ALA A 74 -2.43 3.99 -7.03
N LEU A 75 -3.47 3.17 -6.87
CA LEU A 75 -4.51 3.37 -5.85
C LEU A 75 -3.98 3.16 -4.43
N ASP A 76 -3.15 2.15 -4.19
CA ASP A 76 -2.53 1.90 -2.89
C ASP A 76 -1.63 3.06 -2.47
N LEU A 77 -0.77 3.56 -3.37
CA LEU A 77 0.08 4.72 -3.13
C LEU A 77 -0.74 5.99 -2.86
N TYR A 78 -1.82 6.20 -3.63
CA TYR A 78 -2.75 7.29 -3.39
C TYR A 78 -3.36 7.18 -2.00
N TYR A 79 -3.89 6.03 -1.62
CA TYR A 79 -4.48 5.77 -0.31
C TYR A 79 -3.50 6.04 0.85
N PHE A 80 -2.27 5.54 0.76
CA PHE A 80 -1.26 5.77 1.79
C PHE A 80 -0.88 7.25 1.92
N ASN A 81 -0.75 7.95 0.78
CA ASN A 81 -0.52 9.39 0.76
C ASN A 81 -1.68 10.18 1.38
N GLN A 82 -2.92 9.80 1.11
CA GLN A 82 -4.09 10.43 1.71
C GLN A 82 -4.10 10.28 3.22
N ILE A 83 -3.95 9.06 3.73
CA ILE A 83 -3.86 8.82 5.18
C ILE A 83 -2.78 9.70 5.81
N TRP A 84 -1.59 9.71 5.22
CA TRP A 84 -0.46 10.45 5.76
C TRP A 84 -0.67 11.95 5.75
N SER A 85 -1.28 12.49 4.69
CA SER A 85 -1.52 13.93 4.53
C SER A 85 -2.63 14.44 5.44
N VAL A 86 -3.74 13.70 5.53
CA VAL A 86 -4.93 14.15 6.28
C VAL A 86 -4.80 14.00 7.80
N ARG A 87 -3.90 13.13 8.29
CA ARG A 87 -3.75 12.89 9.74
C ARG A 87 -3.57 14.16 10.57
N LYS A 88 -2.78 15.13 10.07
CA LYS A 88 -2.55 16.42 10.74
C LYS A 88 -3.76 17.35 10.73
N LYS A 89 -4.71 17.11 9.83
CA LYS A 89 -5.96 17.87 9.76
C LYS A 89 -7.01 17.30 10.69
N LEU A 90 -7.06 15.97 10.82
CA LEU A 90 -8.08 15.26 11.58
C LEU A 90 -7.73 15.08 13.05
N PHE A 91 -6.45 14.91 13.37
CA PHE A 91 -5.98 14.60 14.73
C PHE A 91 -5.06 15.68 15.27
N LYS A 92 -5.03 15.82 16.61
CA LYS A 92 -4.17 16.77 17.35
C LYS A 92 -3.63 16.13 18.63
N GLY A 93 -2.57 16.73 19.18
CA GLY A 93 -2.00 16.27 20.44
C GLY A 93 -1.61 14.80 20.42
N ASN A 94 -1.95 14.08 21.48
CA ASN A 94 -1.61 12.66 21.63
C ASN A 94 -2.17 11.78 20.51
N ASP A 95 -3.40 12.02 20.05
CA ASP A 95 -4.02 11.23 18.98
C ASP A 95 -3.23 11.35 17.67
N LEU A 96 -2.76 12.56 17.36
CA LEU A 96 -1.89 12.77 16.20
C LEU A 96 -0.58 11.99 16.32
N ASP A 97 0.03 11.98 17.50
CA ASP A 97 1.28 11.28 17.75
C ASP A 97 1.10 9.75 17.60
N GLU A 98 0.03 9.20 18.16
CA GLU A 98 -0.27 7.76 18.09
C GLU A 98 -0.60 7.32 16.64
N ILE A 99 -1.45 8.06 15.95
CA ILE A 99 -1.76 7.80 14.54
C ILE A 99 -0.50 7.93 13.65
N THR A 100 0.32 8.97 13.91
CA THR A 100 1.58 9.15 13.17
C THR A 100 2.53 7.99 13.42
N LYS A 101 2.62 7.49 14.65
CA LYS A 101 3.44 6.34 15.00
C LYS A 101 2.92 5.07 14.33
N ALA A 102 1.63 4.77 14.49
CA ALA A 102 1.03 3.53 13.96
C ALA A 102 1.18 3.43 12.44
N TYR A 103 0.77 4.47 11.70
CA TYR A 103 0.88 4.46 10.23
C TYR A 103 2.30 4.66 9.73
N GLY A 104 3.12 5.45 10.41
CA GLY A 104 4.53 5.63 10.05
C GLY A 104 5.30 4.32 10.16
N GLU A 105 5.15 3.57 11.25
CA GLU A 105 5.75 2.26 11.42
C GLU A 105 5.20 1.25 10.39
N LYS A 106 3.88 1.29 10.10
CA LYS A 106 3.28 0.45 9.06
C LYS A 106 3.88 0.71 7.68
N PHE A 107 4.02 1.96 7.27
CA PHE A 107 4.55 2.31 5.94
C PHE A 107 6.02 1.97 5.80
N ASP A 108 6.83 2.25 6.81
CA ASP A 108 8.23 1.83 6.83
C ASP A 108 8.37 0.31 6.72
N MET A 109 7.53 -0.45 7.45
CA MET A 109 7.54 -1.92 7.41
C MET A 109 7.10 -2.46 6.05
N LEU A 110 6.08 -1.87 5.41
CA LEU A 110 5.67 -2.24 4.05
C LEU A 110 6.80 -1.99 3.06
N ASN A 111 7.47 -0.83 3.13
CA ASN A 111 8.62 -0.51 2.29
C ASN A 111 9.77 -1.52 2.52
N LEU A 112 10.12 -1.81 3.76
CA LEU A 112 11.16 -2.79 4.08
C LEU A 112 10.83 -4.18 3.53
N GLN A 113 9.60 -4.67 3.77
CA GLN A 113 9.16 -5.97 3.25
C GLN A 113 9.19 -5.99 1.72
N PHE A 114 8.74 -4.92 1.08
CA PHE A 114 8.75 -4.82 -0.37
C PHE A 114 10.17 -4.84 -0.93
N ILE A 115 11.10 -4.03 -0.40
CA ILE A 115 12.51 -4.00 -0.82
C ILE A 115 13.14 -5.38 -0.68
N LEU A 116 13.03 -5.99 0.51
CA LEU A 116 13.65 -7.29 0.79
C LEU A 116 13.10 -8.39 -0.12
N ARG A 117 11.77 -8.43 -0.36
CA ARG A 117 11.14 -9.41 -1.24
C ARG A 117 11.50 -9.18 -2.70
N SER A 118 11.50 -7.94 -3.17
CA SER A 118 11.85 -7.55 -4.54
C SER A 118 13.27 -7.96 -4.90
N LYS A 119 14.21 -7.78 -3.98
CA LYS A 119 15.60 -8.19 -4.20
C LYS A 119 15.78 -9.69 -4.07
N ARG A 120 15.18 -10.33 -3.06
CA ARG A 120 15.41 -11.75 -2.78
C ARG A 120 14.76 -12.68 -3.79
N TYR A 121 13.52 -12.39 -4.18
CA TYR A 121 12.70 -13.33 -4.95
C TYR A 121 12.49 -12.89 -6.39
N TYR A 122 12.37 -11.58 -6.64
CA TYR A 122 12.01 -11.06 -7.96
C TYR A 122 13.20 -10.47 -8.71
N LYS A 123 14.34 -10.25 -8.05
CA LYS A 123 15.55 -9.63 -8.64
C LYS A 123 15.21 -8.35 -9.41
N MET A 124 14.32 -7.54 -8.84
CA MET A 124 13.87 -6.30 -9.46
C MET A 124 15.02 -5.29 -9.53
N GLU A 125 15.05 -4.54 -10.63
CA GLU A 125 15.97 -3.41 -10.78
C GLU A 125 15.62 -2.27 -9.80
N PRO A 126 16.62 -1.51 -9.31
CA PRO A 126 16.41 -0.44 -8.36
C PRO A 126 15.33 0.56 -8.76
N ALA A 127 15.30 0.98 -10.02
CA ALA A 127 14.29 1.92 -10.54
C ALA A 127 12.86 1.40 -10.38
N ALA A 128 12.63 0.10 -10.63
CA ALA A 128 11.33 -0.52 -10.47
C ALA A 128 10.93 -0.65 -8.99
N ILE A 129 11.90 -0.84 -8.08
CA ILE A 129 11.65 -0.84 -6.64
C ILE A 129 11.24 0.56 -6.18
N TYR A 130 12.02 1.61 -6.54
CA TYR A 130 11.71 2.99 -6.17
C TYR A 130 10.31 3.44 -6.62
N ALA A 131 9.88 3.03 -7.82
CA ALA A 131 8.56 3.38 -8.36
C ALA A 131 7.38 2.86 -7.53
N GLN A 132 7.60 1.83 -6.71
CA GLN A 132 6.56 1.16 -5.93
C GLN A 132 6.67 1.41 -4.43
N LEU A 133 7.64 2.20 -3.97
CA LEU A 133 7.77 2.54 -2.55
C LEU A 133 6.72 3.56 -2.13
N ILE A 134 6.16 3.36 -0.96
CA ILE A 134 5.32 4.37 -0.30
C ILE A 134 6.21 5.58 0.00
N PRO A 135 5.85 6.79 -0.50
CA PRO A 135 6.70 7.98 -0.38
C PRO A 135 6.58 8.63 1.01
N VAL A 136 6.65 7.82 2.04
CA VAL A 136 6.59 8.22 3.45
C VAL A 136 7.79 7.60 4.17
N ASN A 137 8.55 8.43 4.87
CA ASN A 137 9.67 8.01 5.69
C ASN A 137 9.38 8.41 7.13
N TYR A 138 9.28 7.45 8.04
CA TYR A 138 9.04 7.73 9.46
C TYR A 138 10.31 7.53 10.29
N LYS A 139 10.69 6.29 10.55
CA LYS A 139 11.95 5.93 11.22
C LYS A 139 12.97 5.32 10.28
N LEU A 140 12.52 4.85 9.12
CA LEU A 140 13.38 4.39 8.04
C LEU A 140 13.80 5.62 7.22
N LYS A 141 15.07 6.00 7.32
CA LYS A 141 15.61 7.19 6.64
C LYS A 141 15.74 6.96 5.15
N LYS A 142 15.66 8.05 4.38
CA LYS A 142 15.81 8.02 2.93
C LYS A 142 17.14 7.37 2.50
N GLU A 143 18.23 7.68 3.21
CA GLU A 143 19.56 7.13 2.95
C GLU A 143 19.62 5.63 3.21
N GLU A 144 18.89 5.15 4.25
CA GLU A 144 18.78 3.73 4.56
C GLU A 144 17.97 2.99 3.49
N ILE A 145 16.87 3.59 3.00
CA ILE A 145 16.09 3.06 1.88
C ILE A 145 16.97 2.95 0.64
N THR A 146 17.68 4.04 0.28
CA THR A 146 18.59 4.03 -0.87
C THR A 146 19.63 2.93 -0.74
N ALA A 147 20.30 2.83 0.39
CA ALA A 147 21.30 1.80 0.61
C ALA A 147 20.73 0.37 0.50
N LEU A 148 19.52 0.13 1.03
CA LEU A 148 18.85 -1.17 0.93
C LEU A 148 18.46 -1.51 -0.52
N VAL A 149 17.96 -0.54 -1.27
CA VAL A 149 17.56 -0.74 -2.69
C VAL A 149 18.79 -0.97 -3.57
N GLU A 150 19.87 -0.24 -3.34
CA GLU A 150 21.11 -0.35 -4.13
C GLU A 150 22.02 -1.50 -3.70
N ALA A 151 21.77 -2.15 -2.55
CA ALA A 151 22.59 -3.27 -2.06
C ALA A 151 22.75 -4.33 -3.15
N THR A 152 23.99 -4.77 -3.38
CA THR A 152 24.34 -5.69 -4.47
C THR A 152 24.29 -7.16 -4.05
N SER A 153 24.34 -7.44 -2.76
CA SER A 153 24.27 -8.79 -2.20
C SER A 153 23.27 -8.87 -1.03
N LYS A 154 22.88 -10.09 -0.71
CA LYS A 154 22.04 -10.38 0.44
C LYS A 154 22.73 -9.98 1.76
N GLU A 155 23.98 -10.29 1.89
CA GLU A 155 24.83 -10.02 3.07
C GLU A 155 24.93 -8.51 3.31
N GLU A 156 25.15 -7.74 2.25
CA GLU A 156 25.16 -6.28 2.31
C GLU A 156 23.80 -5.73 2.76
N GLY A 157 22.71 -6.21 2.18
CA GLY A 157 21.34 -5.82 2.57
C GLY A 157 21.04 -6.13 4.03
N GLU A 158 21.42 -7.30 4.53
CA GLU A 158 21.26 -7.70 5.93
C GLU A 158 22.11 -6.82 6.87
N GLN A 159 23.32 -6.48 6.47
CA GLN A 159 24.19 -5.58 7.23
C GLN A 159 23.61 -4.15 7.32
N ILE A 160 23.09 -3.64 6.19
CA ILE A 160 22.43 -2.33 6.17
C ILE A 160 21.17 -2.36 7.05
N PHE A 161 20.30 -3.38 6.88
CA PHE A 161 19.10 -3.53 7.68
C PHE A 161 19.40 -3.58 9.17
N SER A 162 20.41 -4.33 9.60
CA SER A 162 20.78 -4.44 11.02
C SER A 162 21.13 -3.10 11.69
N ARG A 163 21.57 -2.12 10.92
CA ARG A 163 21.92 -0.77 11.38
C ARG A 163 20.73 0.18 11.43
N THR A 164 19.61 -0.16 10.79
CA THR A 164 18.38 0.65 10.85
C THR A 164 17.75 0.61 12.24
N TRP A 165 16.83 1.52 12.53
CA TRP A 165 16.05 1.46 13.75
C TRP A 165 15.28 0.14 13.88
N TYR A 166 14.70 -0.34 12.78
CA TYR A 166 13.94 -1.59 12.74
C TYR A 166 14.83 -2.82 12.93
N GLY A 167 16.01 -2.84 12.32
CA GLY A 167 16.96 -3.94 12.48
C GLY A 167 17.47 -4.07 13.90
N ARG A 168 17.77 -2.95 14.57
CA ARG A 168 18.14 -2.95 15.99
C ARG A 168 17.01 -3.45 16.89
N LYS A 169 15.76 -3.04 16.61
CA LYS A 169 14.58 -3.53 17.33
C LYS A 169 14.36 -5.03 17.10
N TYR A 170 14.49 -5.48 15.87
CA TYR A 170 14.40 -6.88 15.50
C TYR A 170 15.38 -7.75 16.31
N GLN A 171 16.64 -7.35 16.37
CA GLN A 171 17.66 -8.04 17.14
C GLN A 171 17.40 -8.00 18.65
N GLN A 172 17.00 -6.84 19.20
CA GLN A 172 16.69 -6.66 20.60
C GLN A 172 15.57 -7.58 21.10
N LEU A 173 14.55 -7.81 20.26
CA LEU A 173 13.39 -8.62 20.59
C LEU A 173 13.58 -10.10 20.23
N ASN A 174 14.72 -10.47 19.64
CA ASN A 174 15.05 -11.82 19.18
C ASN A 174 13.94 -12.44 18.31
N LEU A 175 13.41 -11.65 17.37
CA LEU A 175 12.32 -12.05 16.51
C LEU A 175 12.83 -12.85 15.31
N ILE A 176 11.97 -13.70 14.77
CA ILE A 176 12.31 -14.59 13.64
C ILE A 176 11.70 -14.12 12.31
N SER A 177 10.78 -13.17 12.31
CA SER A 177 10.16 -12.64 11.10
C SER A 177 9.88 -11.14 11.18
N MET A 178 9.80 -10.49 10.01
CA MET A 178 9.37 -9.09 9.90
C MET A 178 7.91 -8.90 10.29
N GLU A 179 7.09 -9.93 10.14
CA GLU A 179 5.70 -9.92 10.57
C GLU A 179 5.59 -9.86 12.10
N GLU A 180 6.40 -10.65 12.81
CA GLU A 180 6.48 -10.57 14.27
C GLU A 180 6.94 -9.19 14.75
N LEU A 181 7.91 -8.58 14.07
CA LEU A 181 8.33 -7.22 14.37
C LEU A 181 7.17 -6.23 14.23
N TYR A 182 6.44 -6.28 13.11
CA TYR A 182 5.28 -5.41 12.89
C TYR A 182 4.20 -5.62 13.96
N ASN A 183 3.84 -6.86 14.24
CA ASN A 183 2.85 -7.20 15.26
C ASN A 183 3.26 -6.72 16.65
N SER A 184 4.54 -6.87 17.01
CA SER A 184 5.10 -6.36 18.27
C SER A 184 5.01 -4.85 18.37
N LEU A 185 5.31 -4.11 17.29
CA LEU A 185 5.22 -2.65 17.25
C LEU A 185 3.77 -2.18 17.35
N LEU A 186 2.86 -2.79 16.57
CA LEU A 186 1.43 -2.48 16.60
C LEU A 186 0.83 -2.75 17.99
N ARG A 187 1.16 -3.89 18.60
CA ARG A 187 0.71 -4.24 19.96
C ARG A 187 1.12 -3.16 20.97
N THR A 188 2.35 -2.65 20.89
CA THR A 188 2.81 -1.58 21.78
C THR A 188 1.96 -0.32 21.65
N VAL A 189 1.49 0.02 20.45
CA VAL A 189 0.59 1.17 20.24
C VAL A 189 -0.78 0.90 20.84
N LEU A 190 -1.37 -0.25 20.53
CA LEU A 190 -2.71 -0.62 21.01
C LEU A 190 -2.78 -0.76 22.55
N GLU A 191 -1.78 -1.36 23.18
CA GLU A 191 -1.71 -1.48 24.63
C GLU A 191 -1.60 -0.12 25.33
N LYS A 192 -0.89 0.83 24.72
CA LYS A 192 -0.79 2.20 25.25
C LYS A 192 -2.13 2.92 25.18
N GLU A 193 -2.86 2.77 24.05
CA GLU A 193 -4.20 3.38 23.89
C GLU A 193 -5.21 2.75 24.86
N ALA A 194 -5.25 1.42 24.96
CA ALA A 194 -6.15 0.73 25.88
C ALA A 194 -5.96 1.09 27.35
N ARG A 195 -4.75 1.53 27.74
CA ARG A 195 -4.50 2.02 29.12
C ARG A 195 -5.00 3.45 29.36
N LYS A 196 -5.15 4.26 28.31
CA LYS A 196 -5.65 5.64 28.41
C LYS A 196 -7.16 5.71 28.51
N ASP A 197 -7.83 4.85 27.75
CA ASP A 197 -9.29 4.77 27.69
C ASP A 197 -9.71 3.29 27.78
N PRO A 198 -9.90 2.76 29.00
CA PRO A 198 -10.23 1.36 29.22
C PRO A 198 -11.69 1.01 28.85
N TYR A 199 -12.53 1.99 28.45
CA TYR A 199 -13.92 1.79 28.01
C TYR A 199 -14.33 2.73 26.89
#